data_2368ffb686ef56e6ca8b5464a72ec371
#
_entry.id   2368ffb686ef56e6ca8b5464a72ec371
#
_cell.length_a   1.000
_cell.length_b   1.000
_cell.length_c   1.000
_cell.angle_alpha   90.00
_cell.angle_beta   90.00
_cell.angle_gamma   90.00
#
_symmetry.space_group_name_H-M   'P 1'
#
loop_
_entity.id
_entity.type
_entity.pdbx_description
1 polymer ?
#
loop_
_entity_poly.entity_id
_entity_poly.type
_entity_poly.pdbx_seq_one_letter_code
_entity_poly.pdbx_strand_id
1 'polypeptide(L)' 'SQAIAAELAGRGGMASVALAEGEALDRLERWADRVEVAAVNGPSSVVIAGDAEALDEALAALTADGVRV' A
#
# COMPACT_ATOMS: atom_id res chain seq x y z
N SER A 1 -13.93 15.24 4.86
CA SER A 1 -12.89 14.27 4.70
C SER A 1 -12.91 13.67 3.30
N GLN A 2 -14.08 13.62 2.70
CA GLN A 2 -14.17 13.04 1.38
C GLN A 2 -13.55 13.91 0.33
N ALA A 3 -13.66 15.20 0.46
CA ALA A 3 -13.02 16.11 -0.47
C ALA A 3 -11.51 15.96 -0.39
N ILE A 4 -11.01 15.84 0.83
CA ILE A 4 -9.58 15.67 1.02
C ILE A 4 -9.14 14.34 0.47
N ALA A 5 -9.93 13.30 0.72
CA ALA A 5 -9.59 11.98 0.22
C ALA A 5 -9.56 11.96 -1.31
N ALA A 6 -10.49 12.67 -1.93
CA ALA A 6 -10.53 12.72 -3.37
C ALA A 6 -9.29 13.41 -3.94
N GLU A 7 -8.86 14.48 -3.30
CA GLU A 7 -7.66 15.16 -3.74
C GLU A 7 -6.44 14.28 -3.60
N LEU A 8 -6.33 13.59 -2.48
CA LEU A 8 -5.21 12.70 -2.26
C LEU A 8 -5.23 11.55 -3.25
N ALA A 9 -6.40 11.04 -3.53
CA ALA A 9 -6.53 9.94 -4.48
C ALA A 9 -6.06 10.32 -5.88
N GLY A 10 -6.21 11.58 -6.24
CA GLY A 10 -5.75 12.03 -7.53
C GLY A 10 -4.25 12.12 -7.65
N ARG A 11 -3.55 12.13 -6.52
CA ARG A 11 -2.09 12.25 -6.53
C ARG A 11 -1.40 11.07 -5.92
N GLY A 12 -2.12 10.28 -5.17
CA GLY A 12 -1.58 9.14 -4.49
C GLY A 12 -2.61 8.61 -3.53
N GLY A 13 -2.25 7.59 -2.77
CA GLY A 13 -3.17 6.99 -1.84
C GLY A 13 -2.47 6.22 -0.76
N MET A 14 -3.26 5.66 0.15
CA MET A 14 -2.77 4.86 1.25
C MET A 14 -3.68 3.66 1.42
N ALA A 15 -3.11 2.57 1.89
CA ALA A 15 -3.89 1.37 2.17
C ALA A 15 -3.22 0.56 3.26
N SER A 16 -4.04 -0.15 4.01
CA SER A 16 -3.56 -1.04 5.06
C SER A 16 -3.45 -2.45 4.48
N VAL A 17 -2.35 -3.13 4.74
CA VAL A 17 -2.17 -4.50 4.28
C VAL A 17 -1.75 -5.38 5.44
N ALA A 18 -2.18 -6.64 5.40
CA ALA A 18 -1.92 -7.61 6.46
C ALA A 18 -0.61 -8.35 6.22
N LEU A 19 0.49 -7.62 6.31
CA LEU A 19 1.83 -8.16 6.13
C LEU A 19 2.76 -7.58 7.17
N ALA A 20 3.78 -8.34 7.54
CA ALA A 20 4.87 -7.81 8.35
C ALA A 20 5.69 -6.83 7.50
N GLU A 21 6.38 -5.92 8.17
CA GLU A 21 7.12 -4.87 7.47
C GLU A 21 8.11 -5.47 6.47
N GLY A 22 8.89 -6.43 6.89
CA GLY A 22 9.90 -7.02 6.01
C GLY A 22 9.29 -7.67 4.79
N GLU A 23 8.19 -8.37 5.00
CA GLU A 23 7.50 -9.02 3.90
C GLU A 23 6.87 -8.00 2.97
N ALA A 24 6.32 -6.93 3.53
CA ALA A 24 5.73 -5.88 2.71
C ALA A 24 6.80 -5.23 1.83
N LEU A 25 7.96 -4.93 2.38
CA LEU A 25 9.04 -4.35 1.59
C LEU A 25 9.46 -5.27 0.45
N ASP A 26 9.54 -6.56 0.73
CA ASP A 26 9.92 -7.54 -0.28
C ASP A 26 8.87 -7.60 -1.40
N ARG A 27 7.60 -7.63 -1.02
CA ARG A 27 6.51 -7.72 -1.98
C ARG A 27 6.38 -6.46 -2.83
N LEU A 28 6.72 -5.31 -2.26
CA LEU A 28 6.56 -4.04 -2.95
C LEU A 28 7.80 -3.61 -3.73
N GLU A 29 8.78 -4.47 -3.82
CA GLU A 29 10.05 -4.12 -4.44
C GLU A 29 9.88 -3.60 -5.86
N ARG A 30 9.00 -4.21 -6.65
CA ARG A 30 8.82 -3.79 -8.03
C ARG A 30 8.15 -2.42 -8.15
N TRP A 31 7.58 -1.92 -7.07
CA TRP A 31 6.99 -0.57 -7.04
C TRP A 31 7.75 0.35 -6.08
N ALA A 32 9.01 0.00 -5.73
CA ALA A 32 9.72 0.65 -4.64
C ALA A 32 9.88 2.16 -4.81
N ASP A 33 9.95 2.63 -6.04
CA ASP A 33 10.09 4.07 -6.29
C ASP A 33 8.74 4.78 -6.40
N ARG A 34 7.62 4.06 -6.27
CA ARG A 34 6.30 4.63 -6.36
C ARG A 34 5.38 4.26 -5.20
N VAL A 35 5.71 3.23 -4.45
CA VAL A 35 4.93 2.78 -3.29
C VAL A 35 5.91 2.50 -2.16
N GLU A 36 5.57 2.95 -0.95
CA GLU A 36 6.44 2.74 0.20
C GLU A 36 5.62 2.35 1.41
N VAL A 37 6.28 1.79 2.41
CA VAL A 37 5.65 1.52 3.70
C VAL A 37 5.65 2.81 4.49
N ALA A 38 4.46 3.35 4.73
CA ALA A 38 4.31 4.63 5.40
C ALA A 38 4.27 4.48 6.92
N ALA A 39 3.75 3.35 7.41
CA ALA A 39 3.65 3.12 8.85
C ALA A 39 3.58 1.63 9.12
N VAL A 40 4.03 1.24 10.31
CA VAL A 40 3.92 -0.14 10.76
C VAL A 40 2.98 -0.13 11.96
N ASN A 41 1.81 -0.76 11.79
CA ASN A 41 0.79 -0.78 12.82
C ASN A 41 0.91 -1.97 13.77
N GLY A 42 1.63 -2.99 13.37
CA GLY A 42 1.78 -4.18 14.19
C GLY A 42 2.67 -5.19 13.49
N PRO A 43 2.84 -6.37 14.10
CA PRO A 43 3.76 -7.37 13.54
C PRO A 43 3.31 -7.91 12.19
N SER A 44 2.03 -7.78 11.86
CA SER A 44 1.51 -8.26 10.59
C SER A 44 0.57 -7.24 9.96
N SER A 45 0.83 -5.96 10.19
CA SER A 45 -0.04 -4.92 9.67
C SER A 45 0.78 -3.67 9.37
N VAL A 46 0.76 -3.24 8.13
CA VAL A 46 1.47 -2.02 7.72
C VAL A 46 0.53 -1.17 6.87
N VAL A 47 0.86 0.11 6.79
CA VAL A 47 0.17 1.01 5.89
C VAL A 47 1.15 1.36 4.77
N ILE A 48 0.71 1.19 3.54
CA ILE A 48 1.53 1.55 2.39
C ILE A 48 0.92 2.78 1.72
N ALA A 49 1.77 3.56 1.09
CA ALA A 49 1.35 4.78 0.44
C ALA A 49 2.16 4.98 -0.82
N GLY A 50 1.58 5.65 -1.79
CA GLY A 50 2.31 5.93 -3.01
C GLY A 50 1.40 6.41 -4.11
N ASP A 51 1.91 6.35 -5.33
CA ASP A 51 1.17 6.70 -6.52
C ASP A 51 -0.09 5.87 -6.62
N ALA A 52 -1.21 6.50 -6.94
CA ALA A 52 -2.50 5.81 -6.91
C ALA A 52 -2.52 4.62 -7.85
N GLU A 53 -1.96 4.75 -9.03
CA GLU A 53 -1.96 3.67 -10.01
C GLU A 53 -1.07 2.53 -9.56
N ALA A 54 0.12 2.84 -9.06
CA ALA A 54 1.03 1.82 -8.58
C ALA A 54 0.46 1.13 -7.35
N LEU A 55 -0.18 1.90 -6.47
CA LEU A 55 -0.81 1.34 -5.29
C LEU A 55 -1.91 0.36 -5.68
N ASP A 56 -2.73 0.71 -6.66
CA ASP A 56 -3.77 -0.16 -7.16
C ASP A 56 -3.20 -1.46 -7.67
N GLU A 57 -2.12 -1.40 -8.44
CA GLU A 57 -1.47 -2.59 -8.95
C GLU A 57 -0.94 -3.46 -7.83
N ALA A 58 -0.30 -2.81 -6.85
CA ALA A 58 0.26 -3.54 -5.73
C ALA A 58 -0.84 -4.24 -4.92
N LEU A 59 -1.94 -3.54 -4.67
CA LEU A 59 -3.04 -4.11 -3.91
C LEU A 59 -3.69 -5.27 -4.66
N ALA A 60 -3.82 -5.15 -5.98
CA ALA A 60 -4.37 -6.23 -6.78
C ALA A 60 -3.48 -7.46 -6.72
N ALA A 61 -2.16 -7.27 -6.81
CA ALA A 61 -1.23 -8.39 -6.75
C ALA A 61 -1.27 -9.06 -5.37
N LEU A 62 -1.32 -8.26 -4.30
CA LEU A 62 -1.38 -8.83 -2.96
C LEU A 62 -2.68 -9.57 -2.73
N THR A 63 -3.79 -9.03 -3.21
CA THR A 63 -5.08 -9.70 -3.09
C THR A 63 -5.06 -11.02 -3.83
N ALA A 64 -4.45 -11.06 -5.00
CA ALA A 64 -4.34 -12.29 -5.78
C ALA A 64 -3.55 -13.36 -5.04
N ASP A 65 -2.62 -12.94 -4.19
CA ASP A 65 -1.81 -13.87 -3.39
C ASP A 65 -2.47 -14.21 -2.06
N GLY A 66 -3.67 -13.73 -1.83
CA GLY A 66 -4.40 -14.05 -0.61
C GLY A 66 -4.09 -13.12 0.56
N VAL A 67 -3.41 -12.02 0.31
CA VAL A 67 -3.10 -11.05 1.36
C VAL A 67 -4.32 -10.15 1.57
N ARG A 68 -4.66 -9.91 2.81
CA ARG A 68 -5.78 -9.05 3.15
C ARG A 68 -5.37 -7.59 3.02
N VAL A 69 -6.13 -6.84 2.29
CA VAL A 69 -5.83 -5.43 2.06
C VAL A 69 -7.00 -4.53 2.43
#